data_383c285e156165f253c3ce57d9316341
#
_entry.id   383c285e156165f253c3ce57d9316341
#
_cell.length_a   1.000
_cell.length_b   1.000
_cell.length_c   1.000
_cell.angle_alpha   90.00
_cell.angle_beta   90.00
_cell.angle_gamma   90.00
#
_symmetry.space_group_name_H-M   'P 1'
#
loop_
_entity.id
_entity.type
_entity.pdbx_description
1 polymer ?
#
loop_
_entity_poly.entity_id
_entity_poly.type
_entity_poly.pdbx_seq_one_letter_code
_entity_poly.pdbx_strand_id
1 'polypeptide(L)'
;MIMKKITLALILLSWLPIKNSFAVNVGNITEIIPSNENTLAKEIENTVSTARLVNLTIEKIDSPLENGKVISITDPNEILSTPANIILPGNATDIFKIIYQGPEDDKERYYRLNWKDDPIGETGITKSSKSASATTSATISTILVVAPRIEKFNYQYSNAQVSNIGNSSFRVVASGPCLEEKQKYSVDGICRERYYLMPHLAVKLQFVDLSNKKSSVGIWHKGEFIVVK
;
A
#
# COMPACT_ATOMS: atom_id res chain seq x y z
N MET A 1 -29.59 7.67 -43.85
CA MET A 1 -28.38 8.47 -43.93
C MET A 1 -27.91 8.99 -42.58
N ILE A 2 -28.80 9.23 -41.58
CA ILE A 2 -28.47 9.70 -40.21
C ILE A 2 -27.74 8.64 -39.39
N MET A 3 -28.13 7.37 -39.43
CA MET A 3 -27.46 6.31 -38.65
C MET A 3 -25.97 6.11 -39.00
N LYS A 4 -25.56 6.22 -40.27
CA LYS A 4 -24.15 6.10 -40.69
C LYS A 4 -23.29 7.24 -40.16
N LYS A 5 -23.83 8.45 -39.96
CA LYS A 5 -23.12 9.60 -39.40
C LYS A 5 -22.91 9.48 -37.89
N ILE A 6 -23.87 8.86 -37.17
CA ILE A 6 -23.76 8.60 -35.73
C ILE A 6 -22.69 7.52 -35.43
N THR A 7 -22.64 6.47 -36.24
CA THR A 7 -21.64 5.41 -36.11
C THR A 7 -20.22 5.92 -36.36
N LEU A 8 -20.03 6.82 -37.34
CA LEU A 8 -18.73 7.43 -37.62
C LEU A 8 -18.27 8.36 -36.48
N ALA A 9 -19.17 9.11 -35.86
CA ALA A 9 -18.88 9.96 -34.71
C ALA A 9 -18.48 9.17 -33.47
N LEU A 10 -19.10 8.01 -33.22
CA LEU A 10 -18.72 7.13 -32.11
C LEU A 10 -17.33 6.50 -32.31
N ILE A 11 -16.94 6.15 -33.51
CA ILE A 11 -15.62 5.58 -33.82
C ILE A 11 -14.52 6.63 -33.66
N LEU A 12 -14.78 7.88 -34.01
CA LEU A 12 -13.81 8.98 -33.82
C LEU A 12 -13.56 9.32 -32.34
N LEU A 13 -14.55 9.10 -31.47
CA LEU A 13 -14.43 9.36 -30.04
C LEU A 13 -13.54 8.31 -29.32
N SER A 14 -13.40 7.10 -29.86
CA SER A 14 -12.56 6.02 -29.30
C SER A 14 -11.06 6.21 -29.54
N TRP A 15 -10.64 7.19 -30.34
CA TRP A 15 -9.24 7.48 -30.64
C TRP A 15 -8.65 8.64 -29.84
N LEU A 16 -9.39 9.16 -28.85
CA LEU A 16 -8.83 10.14 -27.94
C LEU A 16 -7.75 9.44 -27.08
N PRO A 17 -6.49 9.91 -27.13
CA PRO A 17 -5.45 9.36 -26.28
C PRO A 17 -5.82 9.63 -24.81
N ILE A 18 -6.19 8.59 -24.10
CA ILE A 18 -6.38 8.68 -22.64
C ILE A 18 -4.98 8.88 -22.05
N LYS A 19 -4.64 10.13 -21.75
CA LYS A 19 -3.42 10.41 -21.00
C LYS A 19 -3.62 9.89 -19.58
N ASN A 20 -2.79 8.95 -19.19
CA ASN A 20 -2.73 8.52 -17.80
C ASN A 20 -2.34 9.73 -16.95
N SER A 21 -3.26 10.23 -16.15
CA SER A 21 -2.96 11.25 -15.15
C SER A 21 -2.42 10.54 -13.92
N PHE A 22 -1.12 10.42 -13.85
CA PHE A 22 -0.44 10.06 -12.60
C PHE A 22 -0.14 11.35 -11.86
N ALA A 23 -0.17 11.32 -10.53
CA ALA A 23 0.16 12.48 -9.72
C ALA A 23 1.44 12.17 -8.93
N VAL A 24 1.33 11.64 -7.73
CA VAL A 24 2.46 11.28 -6.89
C VAL A 24 2.50 9.75 -6.71
N ASN A 25 3.67 9.18 -6.87
CA ASN A 25 3.93 7.77 -6.57
C ASN A 25 4.46 7.66 -5.13
N VAL A 26 3.72 6.96 -4.29
CA VAL A 26 4.05 6.76 -2.88
C VAL A 26 4.70 5.37 -2.62
N GLY A 27 5.04 4.63 -3.67
CA GLY A 27 5.67 3.31 -3.57
C GLY A 27 4.76 2.26 -2.92
N ASN A 28 5.29 1.51 -1.97
CA ASN A 28 4.54 0.45 -1.29
C ASN A 28 3.35 1.01 -0.51
N ILE A 29 2.20 0.33 -0.60
CA ILE A 29 0.97 0.71 0.12
C ILE A 29 0.94 0.20 1.56
N THR A 30 1.82 -0.70 1.95
CA THR A 30 1.99 -1.18 3.32
C THR A 30 3.47 -1.20 3.66
N GLU A 31 3.82 -0.52 4.74
CA GLU A 31 5.16 -0.45 5.30
C GLU A 31 5.14 -0.95 6.74
N ILE A 32 6.29 -1.44 7.20
CA ILE A 32 6.45 -1.95 8.57
C ILE A 32 7.68 -1.31 9.18
N ILE A 33 7.54 -0.71 10.37
CA ILE A 33 8.66 -0.37 11.24
C ILE A 33 8.89 -1.60 12.14
N PRO A 34 10.00 -2.32 11.98
CA PRO A 34 10.29 -3.51 12.78
C PRO A 34 10.56 -3.17 14.25
N SER A 35 10.54 -4.17 15.13
CA SER A 35 10.65 -3.99 16.58
C SER A 35 11.97 -3.36 17.04
N ASN A 36 13.03 -3.46 16.25
CA ASN A 36 14.36 -2.93 16.52
C ASN A 36 14.64 -1.57 15.87
N GLU A 37 13.66 -0.99 15.15
CA GLU A 37 13.80 0.29 14.47
C GLU A 37 12.68 1.25 14.89
N ASN A 38 12.98 2.56 14.89
CA ASN A 38 12.04 3.61 15.24
C ASN A 38 11.78 4.56 14.06
N THR A 39 12.37 4.31 12.90
CA THR A 39 12.31 5.23 11.76
C THR A 39 12.05 4.47 10.47
N LEU A 40 11.17 5.03 9.65
CA LEU A 40 10.96 4.62 8.27
C LEU A 40 11.28 5.78 7.34
N ALA A 41 12.13 5.55 6.33
CA ALA A 41 12.34 6.47 5.21
C ALA A 41 11.42 6.06 4.05
N LYS A 42 10.52 6.95 3.67
CA LYS A 42 9.55 6.72 2.58
C LYS A 42 9.86 7.65 1.42
N GLU A 43 10.26 7.07 0.29
CA GLU A 43 10.48 7.79 -0.95
C GLU A 43 9.15 8.10 -1.63
N ILE A 44 9.02 9.34 -2.11
CA ILE A 44 7.86 9.85 -2.84
C ILE A 44 8.36 10.48 -4.13
N GLU A 45 7.76 10.09 -5.25
CA GLU A 45 8.10 10.54 -6.59
C GLU A 45 6.96 11.35 -7.21
N ASN A 46 7.26 12.52 -7.73
CA ASN A 46 6.34 13.26 -8.58
C ASN A 46 6.50 12.78 -10.04
N THR A 47 5.49 12.08 -10.56
CA THR A 47 5.54 11.49 -11.92
C THR A 47 5.05 12.42 -13.02
N VAL A 48 4.69 13.67 -12.69
CA VAL A 48 4.28 14.70 -13.67
C VAL A 48 5.32 15.80 -13.77
N SER A 49 5.29 16.55 -14.87
CA SER A 49 6.26 17.61 -15.16
C SER A 49 6.04 18.92 -14.39
N THR A 50 4.91 19.06 -13.70
CA THR A 50 4.57 20.25 -12.90
C THR A 50 4.86 20.02 -11.42
N ALA A 51 5.20 21.08 -10.70
CA ALA A 51 5.44 20.98 -9.26
C ALA A 51 4.16 20.63 -8.48
N ARG A 52 4.32 19.84 -7.43
CA ARG A 52 3.24 19.37 -6.55
C ARG A 52 3.55 19.70 -5.10
N LEU A 53 2.54 20.12 -4.35
CA LEU A 53 2.63 20.20 -2.89
C LEU A 53 2.12 18.88 -2.32
N VAL A 54 3.00 18.14 -1.66
CA VAL A 54 2.66 16.88 -0.99
C VAL A 54 2.57 17.13 0.51
N ASN A 55 1.40 16.87 1.09
CA ASN A 55 1.16 16.95 2.53
C ASN A 55 0.94 15.54 3.07
N LEU A 56 1.66 15.19 4.15
CA LEU A 56 1.44 13.94 4.88
C LEU A 56 0.68 14.22 6.18
N THR A 57 -0.45 13.52 6.35
CA THR A 57 -1.14 13.44 7.63
C THR A 57 -1.18 12.00 8.12
N ILE A 58 -1.00 11.80 9.41
CA ILE A 58 -0.93 10.47 10.04
C ILE A 58 -2.13 10.31 10.97
N GLU A 59 -2.90 9.25 10.77
CA GLU A 59 -4.03 8.87 11.61
C GLU A 59 -3.74 7.51 12.26
N LYS A 60 -3.96 7.39 13.56
CA LYS A 60 -3.93 6.08 14.23
C LYS A 60 -5.23 5.34 13.96
N ILE A 61 -5.15 4.06 13.64
CA ILE A 61 -6.30 3.21 13.34
C ILE A 61 -6.29 1.95 14.22
N ASP A 62 -7.45 1.41 14.51
CA ASP A 62 -7.59 0.19 15.32
C ASP A 62 -7.27 -1.09 14.55
N SER A 63 -7.35 -1.02 13.21
CA SER A 63 -7.07 -2.15 12.32
C SER A 63 -6.55 -1.64 10.97
N PRO A 64 -5.61 -2.33 10.32
CA PRO A 64 -5.14 -1.99 8.97
C PRO A 64 -6.09 -2.48 7.87
N LEU A 65 -7.18 -3.16 8.23
CA LEU A 65 -8.19 -3.65 7.29
C LEU A 65 -9.08 -2.51 6.80
N GLU A 66 -9.86 -2.77 5.74
CA GLU A 66 -10.71 -1.79 5.06
C GLU A 66 -11.68 -1.03 6.00
N ASN A 67 -12.18 -1.72 7.03
CA ASN A 67 -13.13 -1.16 8.01
C ASN A 67 -12.45 -0.65 9.30
N GLY A 68 -11.13 -0.48 9.29
CA GLY A 68 -10.37 0.08 10.41
C GLY A 68 -10.79 1.51 10.72
N LYS A 69 -11.09 1.78 11.99
CA LYS A 69 -11.58 3.08 12.47
C LYS A 69 -10.42 3.92 12.98
N VAL A 70 -10.52 5.23 12.75
CA VAL A 70 -9.59 6.19 13.35
C VAL A 70 -9.83 6.23 14.86
N ILE A 71 -8.73 6.15 15.61
CA ILE A 71 -8.71 6.28 17.07
C ILE A 71 -7.80 7.42 17.48
N SER A 72 -8.04 7.99 18.66
CA SER A 72 -7.27 9.14 19.14
C SER A 72 -5.81 8.76 19.43
N ILE A 73 -4.89 9.61 19.01
CA ILE A 73 -3.51 9.60 19.46
C ILE A 73 -3.46 10.36 20.79
N THR A 74 -3.10 9.67 21.87
CA THR A 74 -3.08 10.26 23.20
C THR A 74 -1.87 11.17 23.40
N ASP A 75 -0.71 10.75 22.90
CA ASP A 75 0.53 11.53 22.88
C ASP A 75 0.77 12.05 21.47
N PRO A 76 0.74 13.38 21.22
CA PRO A 76 0.98 13.94 19.90
C PRO A 76 2.39 13.65 19.35
N ASN A 77 3.33 13.25 20.21
CA ASN A 77 4.68 12.86 19.79
C ASN A 77 4.81 11.36 19.49
N GLU A 78 3.74 10.57 19.66
CA GLU A 78 3.76 9.10 19.43
C GLU A 78 4.29 8.75 18.04
N ILE A 79 3.93 9.55 17.04
CA ILE A 79 4.39 9.36 15.66
C ILE A 79 4.51 10.70 14.95
N LEU A 80 5.65 10.94 14.34
CA LEU A 80 5.97 12.20 13.68
C LEU A 80 6.45 11.95 12.26
N SER A 81 6.28 12.95 11.38
CA SER A 81 6.88 12.95 10.04
C SER A 81 7.75 14.18 9.83
N THR A 82 8.84 14.00 9.10
CA THR A 82 9.71 15.10 8.69
C THR A 82 10.20 14.90 7.26
N PRO A 83 9.88 15.83 6.33
CA PRO A 83 8.98 16.96 6.53
C PRO A 83 7.52 16.53 6.72
N ALA A 84 6.63 17.43 7.17
CA ALA A 84 5.19 17.21 7.18
C ALA A 84 4.58 17.52 5.79
N ASN A 85 5.22 18.43 5.05
CA ASN A 85 4.86 18.79 3.68
C ASN A 85 6.11 19.19 2.88
N ILE A 86 6.04 19.07 1.56
CA ILE A 86 7.11 19.44 0.66
C ILE A 86 6.55 19.89 -0.69
N ILE A 87 7.22 20.85 -1.32
CA ILE A 87 7.03 21.15 -2.74
C ILE A 87 7.98 20.26 -3.53
N LEU A 88 7.43 19.34 -4.28
CA LEU A 88 8.16 18.38 -5.10
C LEU A 88 8.17 18.85 -6.55
N PRO A 89 9.32 19.25 -7.10
CA PRO A 89 9.43 19.66 -8.49
C PRO A 89 8.95 18.57 -9.46
N GLY A 90 8.65 18.94 -10.68
CA GLY A 90 8.25 17.97 -11.70
C GLY A 90 9.32 16.90 -11.93
N ASN A 91 8.91 15.64 -11.99
CA ASN A 91 9.76 14.45 -12.14
C ASN A 91 10.87 14.30 -11.07
N ALA A 92 10.66 14.88 -9.89
CA ALA A 92 11.60 14.80 -8.78
C ALA A 92 11.12 13.77 -7.74
N THR A 93 12.09 13.30 -6.95
CA THR A 93 11.90 12.36 -5.83
C THR A 93 12.41 13.00 -4.56
N ASP A 94 11.76 12.75 -3.43
CA ASP A 94 12.23 13.16 -2.11
C ASP A 94 11.78 12.14 -1.04
N ILE A 95 12.28 12.30 0.18
CA ILE A 95 12.11 11.34 1.28
C ILE A 95 11.39 12.00 2.45
N PHE A 96 10.31 11.35 2.89
CA PHE A 96 9.69 11.59 4.20
C PHE A 96 10.23 10.58 5.21
N LYS A 97 10.72 11.07 6.35
CA LYS A 97 11.05 10.22 7.50
C LYS A 97 9.85 10.18 8.44
N ILE A 98 9.43 8.99 8.79
CA ILE A 98 8.40 8.75 9.79
C ILE A 98 9.10 8.20 11.01
N ILE A 99 8.89 8.83 12.17
CA ILE A 99 9.59 8.53 13.42
C ILE A 99 8.54 8.10 14.44
N TYR A 100 8.69 6.90 14.98
CA TYR A 100 7.85 6.38 16.05
C TYR A 100 8.53 6.60 17.40
N GLN A 101 7.80 7.24 18.33
CA GLN A 101 8.22 7.52 19.70
C GLN A 101 7.17 7.05 20.73
N GLY A 102 6.28 6.16 20.29
CA GLY A 102 5.23 5.61 21.15
C GLY A 102 5.73 4.56 22.14
N PRO A 103 4.81 3.93 22.89
CA PRO A 103 5.14 2.97 23.94
C PRO A 103 5.99 1.80 23.48
N GLU A 104 6.94 1.41 24.30
CA GLU A 104 7.78 0.22 24.12
C GLU A 104 7.14 -0.99 24.81
N ASP A 105 6.04 -1.48 24.26
CA ASP A 105 5.24 -2.57 24.81
C ASP A 105 5.10 -3.75 23.83
N ASP A 106 4.22 -4.69 24.14
CA ASP A 106 3.95 -5.89 23.36
C ASP A 106 2.78 -5.73 22.37
N LYS A 107 2.36 -4.48 22.05
CA LYS A 107 1.23 -4.22 21.15
C LYS A 107 1.69 -3.75 19.79
N GLU A 108 1.18 -4.35 18.74
CA GLU A 108 1.28 -3.86 17.37
C GLU A 108 0.36 -2.65 17.17
N ARG A 109 0.81 -1.64 16.43
CA ARG A 109 0.06 -0.42 16.16
C ARG A 109 -0.06 -0.17 14.68
N TYR A 110 -1.18 0.44 14.28
CA TYR A 110 -1.49 0.69 12.90
C TYR A 110 -1.76 2.17 12.68
N TYR A 111 -1.23 2.70 11.58
CA TYR A 111 -1.43 4.09 11.18
C TYR A 111 -1.81 4.13 9.70
N ARG A 112 -2.67 5.09 9.36
CA ARG A 112 -2.97 5.47 7.99
C ARG A 112 -2.16 6.71 7.67
N LEU A 113 -1.37 6.63 6.61
CA LEU A 113 -0.59 7.73 6.07
C LEU A 113 -1.36 8.30 4.88
N ASN A 114 -1.91 9.50 5.02
CA ASN A 114 -2.68 10.17 3.98
C ASN A 114 -1.77 11.17 3.25
N TRP A 115 -1.44 10.87 2.02
CA TRP A 115 -0.62 11.67 1.12
C TRP A 115 -1.55 12.51 0.26
N LYS A 116 -1.73 13.78 0.63
CA LYS A 116 -2.50 14.73 -0.15
C LYS A 116 -1.57 15.42 -1.14
N ASP A 117 -1.90 15.33 -2.41
CA ASP A 117 -1.18 15.86 -3.54
C ASP A 117 -1.97 17.00 -4.18
N ASP A 118 -1.47 18.21 -4.07
CA ASP A 118 -2.07 19.42 -4.62
C ASP A 118 -1.16 20.00 -5.72
N PRO A 119 -1.68 20.31 -6.93
CA PRO A 119 -0.91 20.98 -7.96
C PRO A 119 -0.57 22.40 -7.54
N ILE A 120 0.67 22.80 -7.74
CA ILE A 120 1.07 24.20 -7.62
C ILE A 120 0.92 24.83 -9.01
N GLY A 121 -0.15 25.61 -9.18
CA GLY A 121 -0.37 26.36 -10.40
C GLY A 121 0.64 27.51 -10.52
N GLU A 122 1.28 27.65 -11.67
CA GLU A 122 1.80 28.95 -12.09
C GLU A 122 0.59 29.86 -12.31
N THR A 123 0.29 30.71 -11.33
CA THR A 123 -0.59 31.87 -11.54
C THR A 123 0.17 32.87 -12.42
N GLY A 124 0.45 32.46 -13.64
CA GLY A 124 0.94 33.34 -14.67
C GLY A 124 -0.15 34.33 -14.98
N ILE A 125 0.04 35.58 -14.55
CA ILE A 125 -0.71 36.74 -15.05
C ILE A 125 -0.32 36.93 -16.49
N THR A 126 -0.81 36.11 -17.39
CA THR A 126 -0.83 36.41 -18.81
C THR A 126 -2.22 36.95 -19.17
N LYS A 127 -2.28 38.26 -19.23
CA LYS A 127 -3.37 38.96 -19.92
C LYS A 127 -3.36 38.52 -21.38
N SER A 128 -4.08 37.50 -21.73
CA SER A 128 -4.81 37.29 -22.99
C SER A 128 -5.07 35.81 -23.26
N SER A 129 -6.25 35.58 -23.76
CA SER A 129 -6.86 34.33 -24.23
C SER A 129 -7.45 33.42 -23.14
N LYS A 130 -8.69 33.04 -23.40
CA LYS A 130 -9.52 32.15 -22.60
C LYS A 130 -8.92 30.73 -22.59
N SER A 131 -8.00 30.43 -21.69
CA SER A 131 -7.55 29.09 -21.42
C SER A 131 -8.11 28.66 -20.05
N ALA A 132 -8.94 27.63 -20.02
CA ALA A 132 -9.36 26.97 -18.79
C ALA A 132 -8.34 25.87 -18.49
N SER A 133 -7.64 25.95 -17.36
CA SER A 133 -6.84 24.84 -16.84
C SER A 133 -7.60 24.21 -15.68
N ALA A 134 -7.85 22.90 -15.77
CA ALA A 134 -8.37 22.12 -14.65
C ALA A 134 -7.20 21.46 -13.92
N THR A 135 -7.12 21.67 -12.61
CA THR A 135 -6.13 21.04 -11.74
C THR A 135 -6.85 20.07 -10.80
N THR A 136 -6.28 18.90 -10.59
CA THR A 136 -6.87 17.85 -9.75
C THR A 136 -5.97 17.59 -8.57
N SER A 137 -6.54 17.65 -7.35
CA SER A 137 -5.91 17.16 -6.13
C SER A 137 -6.28 15.70 -5.91
N ALA A 138 -5.35 14.92 -5.39
CA ALA A 138 -5.57 13.52 -5.05
C ALA A 138 -5.13 13.24 -3.61
N THR A 139 -5.74 12.26 -2.97
CA THR A 139 -5.27 11.72 -1.69
C THR A 139 -5.06 10.22 -1.84
N ILE A 140 -3.85 9.78 -1.56
CA ILE A 140 -3.48 8.36 -1.53
C ILE A 140 -3.28 7.98 -0.07
N SER A 141 -3.93 6.91 0.38
CA SER A 141 -3.76 6.40 1.74
C SER A 141 -2.95 5.12 1.72
N THR A 142 -1.92 5.06 2.56
CA THR A 142 -1.08 3.88 2.76
C THR A 142 -1.12 3.45 4.22
N ILE A 143 -0.76 2.21 4.51
CA ILE A 143 -0.77 1.65 5.86
C ILE A 143 0.66 1.57 6.38
N LEU A 144 0.84 2.01 7.62
CA LEU A 144 2.05 1.78 8.40
C LEU A 144 1.73 0.87 9.57
N VAL A 145 2.45 -0.22 9.66
CA VAL A 145 2.43 -1.15 10.80
C VAL A 145 3.66 -0.88 11.65
N VAL A 146 3.48 -0.64 12.93
CA VAL A 146 4.58 -0.54 13.90
C VAL A 146 4.59 -1.82 14.73
N ALA A 147 5.61 -2.65 14.53
CA ALA A 147 5.74 -3.91 15.26
C ALA A 147 5.89 -3.68 16.77
N PRO A 148 5.41 -4.60 17.62
CA PRO A 148 5.60 -4.54 19.06
C PRO A 148 7.09 -4.42 19.42
N ARG A 149 7.43 -3.62 20.39
CA ARG A 149 8.82 -3.52 20.88
C ARG A 149 9.24 -4.75 21.66
N ILE A 150 8.27 -5.37 22.38
CA ILE A 150 8.42 -6.67 23.02
C ILE A 150 7.73 -7.72 22.14
N GLU A 151 8.43 -8.14 21.12
CA GLU A 151 7.88 -9.01 20.09
C GLU A 151 7.92 -10.49 20.51
N LYS A 152 6.81 -11.19 20.23
CA LYS A 152 6.65 -12.63 20.39
C LYS A 152 6.17 -13.22 19.09
N PHE A 153 7.11 -13.53 18.18
CA PHE A 153 6.78 -14.20 16.93
C PHE A 153 6.41 -15.65 17.21
N ASN A 154 5.20 -16.07 16.79
CA ASN A 154 4.76 -17.45 16.88
C ASN A 154 3.65 -17.75 15.88
N TYR A 155 3.63 -18.95 15.34
CA TYR A 155 2.61 -19.38 14.37
C TYR A 155 2.27 -20.86 14.55
N GLN A 156 1.11 -21.25 14.03
CA GLN A 156 0.69 -22.64 13.92
C GLN A 156 0.28 -22.93 12.49
N TYR A 157 0.71 -24.08 11.97
CA TYR A 157 0.30 -24.56 10.66
C TYR A 157 -0.38 -25.93 10.79
N SER A 158 -1.61 -26.03 10.30
CA SER A 158 -2.36 -27.29 10.25
C SER A 158 -3.47 -27.22 9.20
N ASN A 159 -3.74 -28.34 8.50
CA ASN A 159 -4.85 -28.44 7.56
C ASN A 159 -4.93 -27.31 6.53
N ALA A 160 -3.80 -26.93 5.93
CA ALA A 160 -3.69 -25.82 4.98
C ALA A 160 -4.05 -24.45 5.58
N GLN A 161 -4.06 -24.31 6.90
CA GLN A 161 -4.30 -23.05 7.60
C GLN A 161 -3.05 -22.63 8.34
N VAL A 162 -2.68 -21.35 8.20
CA VAL A 162 -1.67 -20.67 9.01
C VAL A 162 -2.39 -19.78 10.01
N SER A 163 -2.07 -19.90 11.29
CA SER A 163 -2.59 -19.07 12.36
C SER A 163 -1.44 -18.27 12.98
N ASN A 164 -1.64 -16.98 13.18
CA ASN A 164 -0.72 -16.14 13.93
C ASN A 164 -1.11 -16.19 15.41
N ILE A 165 -0.30 -16.86 16.22
CA ILE A 165 -0.48 -16.97 17.67
C ILE A 165 0.52 -16.11 18.45
N GLY A 166 1.26 -15.26 17.72
CA GLY A 166 2.13 -14.24 18.28
C GLY A 166 1.45 -12.88 18.38
N ASN A 167 2.24 -11.84 18.60
CA ASN A 167 1.78 -10.45 18.74
C ASN A 167 2.25 -9.52 17.62
N SER A 168 2.88 -10.03 16.58
CA SER A 168 3.44 -9.29 15.44
C SER A 168 2.93 -9.86 14.13
N SER A 169 2.56 -8.99 13.21
CA SER A 169 2.13 -9.37 11.86
C SER A 169 3.26 -9.96 11.04
N PHE A 170 2.93 -10.89 10.17
CA PHE A 170 3.85 -11.47 9.20
C PHE A 170 3.15 -11.74 7.87
N ARG A 171 3.94 -11.98 6.82
CA ARG A 171 3.42 -12.32 5.50
C ARG A 171 3.50 -13.82 5.25
N VAL A 172 2.34 -14.46 5.03
CA VAL A 172 2.23 -15.84 4.58
C VAL A 172 2.34 -15.88 3.06
N VAL A 173 3.11 -16.79 2.52
CA VAL A 173 3.21 -17.06 1.09
C VAL A 173 3.07 -18.55 0.83
N ALA A 174 2.31 -18.91 -0.21
CA ALA A 174 2.25 -20.27 -0.71
C ALA A 174 2.45 -20.27 -2.22
N SER A 175 3.12 -21.27 -2.75
CA SER A 175 3.36 -21.43 -4.17
C SER A 175 3.41 -22.90 -4.55
N GLY A 176 2.84 -23.25 -5.69
CA GLY A 176 2.83 -24.61 -6.22
C GLY A 176 1.77 -24.81 -7.29
N PRO A 177 1.58 -26.05 -7.79
CA PRO A 177 0.48 -26.36 -8.68
C PRO A 177 -0.86 -25.91 -8.08
N CYS A 178 -1.75 -25.45 -8.92
CA CYS A 178 -3.08 -25.03 -8.50
C CYS A 178 -3.99 -26.23 -8.21
N LEU A 179 -4.92 -26.09 -7.28
CA LEU A 179 -6.08 -26.98 -7.21
C LEU A 179 -6.81 -26.97 -8.55
N GLU A 180 -7.43 -28.08 -8.96
CA GLU A 180 -8.11 -28.22 -10.27
C GLU A 180 -9.11 -27.09 -10.52
N GLU A 181 -9.95 -26.78 -9.55
CA GLU A 181 -10.94 -25.72 -9.61
C GLU A 181 -10.35 -24.29 -9.64
N LYS A 182 -9.07 -24.14 -9.37
CA LYS A 182 -8.35 -22.86 -9.30
C LYS A 182 -7.40 -22.62 -10.47
N GLN A 183 -7.35 -23.51 -11.47
CA GLN A 183 -6.46 -23.41 -12.63
C GLN A 183 -6.57 -22.08 -13.40
N LYS A 184 -7.74 -21.45 -13.41
CA LYS A 184 -7.96 -20.14 -14.05
C LYS A 184 -7.16 -18.99 -13.41
N TYR A 185 -6.63 -19.17 -12.20
CA TYR A 185 -5.81 -18.20 -11.50
C TYR A 185 -4.31 -18.50 -11.63
N SER A 186 -3.95 -19.53 -12.39
CA SER A 186 -2.55 -19.92 -12.57
C SER A 186 -1.81 -18.95 -13.49
N VAL A 187 -0.54 -18.75 -13.19
CA VAL A 187 0.44 -18.19 -14.13
C VAL A 187 1.46 -19.29 -14.38
N ASP A 188 1.60 -19.72 -15.63
CA ASP A 188 2.46 -20.83 -16.03
C ASP A 188 2.20 -22.15 -15.26
N GLY A 189 0.94 -22.44 -14.96
CA GLY A 189 0.53 -23.62 -14.21
C GLY A 189 0.78 -23.55 -12.69
N ILE A 190 1.24 -22.40 -12.18
CA ILE A 190 1.55 -22.19 -10.77
C ILE A 190 0.60 -21.19 -10.16
N CYS A 191 0.03 -21.53 -9.03
CA CYS A 191 -0.71 -20.65 -8.15
C CYS A 191 0.23 -20.06 -7.08
N ARG A 192 -0.04 -18.80 -6.73
CA ARG A 192 0.65 -18.09 -5.65
C ARG A 192 -0.37 -17.37 -4.79
N GLU A 193 -0.24 -17.58 -3.47
CA GLU A 193 -1.05 -16.90 -2.46
C GLU A 193 -0.15 -16.06 -1.57
N ARG A 194 -0.62 -14.86 -1.21
CA ARG A 194 0.11 -13.93 -0.34
C ARG A 194 -0.88 -13.25 0.59
N TYR A 195 -0.64 -13.34 1.89
CA TYR A 195 -1.50 -12.76 2.92
C TYR A 195 -0.67 -12.08 3.98
N TYR A 196 -1.06 -10.87 4.38
CA TYR A 196 -0.61 -10.29 5.64
C TYR A 196 -1.50 -10.83 6.75
N LEU A 197 -0.88 -11.47 7.74
CA LEU A 197 -1.58 -12.13 8.84
C LEU A 197 -1.28 -11.40 10.13
N MET A 198 -2.27 -10.65 10.60
CA MET A 198 -2.20 -9.91 11.85
C MET A 198 -2.24 -10.84 13.06
N PRO A 199 -1.82 -10.36 14.25
CA PRO A 199 -1.93 -11.12 15.50
C PRO A 199 -3.32 -11.70 15.72
N HIS A 200 -3.37 -12.93 16.18
CA HIS A 200 -4.60 -13.68 16.50
C HIS A 200 -5.54 -13.99 15.33
N LEU A 201 -5.08 -13.76 14.10
CA LEU A 201 -5.83 -14.15 12.89
C LEU A 201 -5.28 -15.44 12.29
N ALA A 202 -6.10 -16.04 11.43
CA ALA A 202 -5.76 -17.23 10.67
C ALA A 202 -6.17 -17.09 9.22
N VAL A 203 -5.41 -17.69 8.31
CA VAL A 203 -5.72 -17.75 6.89
C VAL A 203 -5.67 -19.19 6.41
N LYS A 204 -6.70 -19.60 5.66
CA LYS A 204 -6.72 -20.89 4.98
C LYS A 204 -6.24 -20.68 3.54
N LEU A 205 -5.24 -21.44 3.12
CA LEU A 205 -4.74 -21.44 1.76
C LEU A 205 -5.73 -22.16 0.84
N GLN A 206 -6.07 -21.56 -0.31
CA GLN A 206 -7.24 -21.96 -1.11
C GLN A 206 -6.93 -22.22 -2.59
N PHE A 207 -5.76 -21.84 -3.09
CA PHE A 207 -5.44 -21.91 -4.51
C PHE A 207 -4.39 -22.95 -4.83
N VAL A 208 -3.43 -23.15 -3.92
CA VAL A 208 -2.31 -24.06 -4.11
C VAL A 208 -2.69 -25.47 -3.66
N ASP A 209 -2.43 -26.47 -4.50
CA ASP A 209 -2.53 -27.87 -4.11
C ASP A 209 -1.41 -28.25 -3.14
N LEU A 210 -1.71 -28.17 -1.87
CA LEU A 210 -0.75 -28.46 -0.79
C LEU A 210 -0.49 -29.97 -0.61
N SER A 211 -1.18 -30.85 -1.31
CA SER A 211 -0.85 -32.29 -1.34
C SER A 211 0.36 -32.58 -2.25
N ASN A 212 0.61 -31.70 -3.22
CA ASN A 212 1.69 -31.85 -4.17
C ASN A 212 3.06 -31.56 -3.51
N LYS A 213 4.06 -32.42 -3.79
CA LYS A 213 5.42 -32.27 -3.27
C LYS A 213 6.17 -31.03 -3.77
N LYS A 214 5.71 -30.43 -4.87
CA LYS A 214 6.29 -29.19 -5.43
C LYS A 214 5.71 -27.94 -4.80
N SER A 215 4.72 -28.07 -3.92
CA SER A 215 4.12 -26.96 -3.22
C SER A 215 4.88 -26.61 -1.96
N SER A 216 5.03 -25.32 -1.70
CA SER A 216 5.68 -24.76 -0.52
C SER A 216 4.80 -23.75 0.18
N VAL A 217 4.92 -23.69 1.49
CA VAL A 217 4.34 -22.66 2.36
C VAL A 217 5.45 -22.06 3.18
N GLY A 218 5.50 -20.74 3.25
CA GLY A 218 6.49 -20.05 4.04
C GLY A 218 5.94 -18.76 4.65
N ILE A 219 6.70 -18.22 5.57
CA ILE A 219 6.42 -16.97 6.26
C ILE A 219 7.59 -16.01 6.02
N TRP A 220 7.28 -14.79 5.60
CA TRP A 220 8.21 -13.68 5.64
C TRP A 220 8.00 -12.87 6.92
N HIS A 221 9.06 -12.79 7.73
CA HIS A 221 9.09 -12.02 8.97
C HIS A 221 10.45 -11.34 9.13
N LYS A 222 10.48 -10.03 9.34
CA LYS A 222 11.72 -9.22 9.48
C LYS A 222 12.78 -9.44 8.38
N GLY A 223 12.32 -9.61 7.14
CA GLY A 223 13.23 -9.86 6.01
C GLY A 223 13.71 -11.31 5.89
N GLU A 224 13.37 -12.19 6.82
CA GLU A 224 13.70 -13.61 6.80
C GLU A 224 12.55 -14.45 6.26
N PHE A 225 12.90 -15.48 5.49
CA PHE A 225 11.95 -16.46 4.98
C PHE A 225 12.01 -17.75 5.80
N ILE A 226 10.91 -18.09 6.45
CA ILE A 226 10.76 -19.29 7.29
C ILE A 226 9.93 -20.29 6.50
N VAL A 227 10.51 -21.45 6.21
CA VAL A 227 9.80 -22.55 5.55
C VAL A 227 8.87 -23.22 6.55
N VAL A 228 7.59 -23.30 6.19
CA VAL A 228 6.53 -23.93 7.00
C VAL A 228 6.22 -25.32 6.47
N LYS A 229 6.25 -25.48 5.13
CA LYS A 229 6.05 -26.71 4.40
C LYS A 229 6.82 -26.70 3.08
#